data_3bdd6370040764b8d14fe1fb9a3c343b
#
_entry.id   3bdd6370040764b8d14fe1fb9a3c343b
#
_cell.length_a   1.000
_cell.length_b   1.000
_cell.length_c   1.000
_cell.angle_alpha   90.00
_cell.angle_beta   90.00
_cell.angle_gamma   90.00
#
_symmetry.space_group_name_H-M   'P 1'
#
loop_
_entity.id
_entity.type
_entity.pdbx_description
1 polymer ?
#
loop_
_entity_poly.entity_id
_entity_poly.type
_entity_poly.pdbx_seq_one_letter_code
_entity_poly.pdbx_strand_id
1 'polypeptide(L)'
;MGKKIWLFAALWFISVGCSSEGEIYMTEVNNLWGKNDAKKIEFEIKDSQSPKNLIFVVRNNNEYPYNNLFLISTIKGEKNKVLKTDTLQYILAKPNGEWYGSGIGDVKEILVQYKNEYKFPANGKYKVELKHGMRTDQLKGIEDIGIKIENIKTTTP
;
A
#
# COMPACT_ATOMS: atom_id res chain seq x y z
N MET A 1 24.94 -51.78 37.21
CA MET A 1 23.77 -50.90 37.38
C MET A 1 24.05 -49.57 36.74
N GLY A 2 23.69 -49.40 35.45
CA GLY A 2 23.95 -48.20 34.68
C GLY A 2 22.76 -47.24 34.75
N LYS A 3 22.96 -46.07 35.36
CA LYS A 3 21.97 -44.97 35.30
C LYS A 3 22.09 -44.29 33.97
N LYS A 4 21.10 -44.47 33.08
CA LYS A 4 20.94 -43.72 31.85
C LYS A 4 20.40 -42.34 32.20
N ILE A 5 21.25 -41.30 32.08
CA ILE A 5 20.86 -39.90 32.20
C ILE A 5 20.29 -39.49 30.83
N TRP A 6 18.98 -39.25 30.78
CA TRP A 6 18.33 -38.63 29.64
C TRP A 6 18.52 -37.11 29.72
N LEU A 7 19.39 -36.58 28.87
CA LEU A 7 19.52 -35.16 28.65
C LEU A 7 18.36 -34.73 27.76
N PHE A 8 17.34 -34.11 28.34
CA PHE A 8 16.33 -33.35 27.61
C PHE A 8 16.95 -32.02 27.17
N ALA A 9 17.41 -31.96 25.93
CA ALA A 9 17.74 -30.71 25.28
C ALA A 9 16.44 -29.94 25.00
N ALA A 10 16.09 -28.98 25.86
CA ALA A 10 15.01 -28.05 25.62
C ALA A 10 15.45 -27.10 24.46
N LEU A 11 14.94 -27.40 23.27
CA LEU A 11 15.08 -26.54 22.09
C LEU A 11 14.21 -25.30 22.29
N TRP A 12 14.81 -24.24 22.77
CA TRP A 12 14.17 -22.94 22.91
C TRP A 12 13.95 -22.34 21.52
N PHE A 13 12.74 -22.48 20.99
CA PHE A 13 12.30 -21.74 19.81
C PHE A 13 12.26 -20.25 20.15
N ILE A 14 13.29 -19.53 19.76
CA ILE A 14 13.26 -18.07 19.72
C ILE A 14 12.36 -17.71 18.52
N SER A 15 11.09 -17.44 18.81
CA SER A 15 10.20 -16.80 17.85
C SER A 15 10.74 -15.37 17.61
N VAL A 16 11.52 -15.19 16.55
CA VAL A 16 11.85 -13.86 16.04
C VAL A 16 10.52 -13.28 15.54
N GLY A 17 9.92 -12.44 16.36
CA GLY A 17 8.75 -11.66 15.98
C GLY A 17 9.14 -10.79 14.78
N CYS A 18 8.63 -11.15 13.60
CA CYS A 18 8.71 -10.31 12.42
C CYS A 18 7.94 -9.02 12.76
N SER A 19 8.65 -7.93 13.04
CA SER A 19 8.02 -6.61 13.17
C SER A 19 7.49 -6.26 11.78
N SER A 20 6.18 -6.30 11.61
CA SER A 20 5.54 -5.98 10.34
C SER A 20 5.88 -4.55 9.94
N GLU A 21 6.61 -4.40 8.84
CA GLU A 21 6.96 -3.10 8.24
C GLU A 21 5.74 -2.37 7.64
N GLY A 22 4.54 -2.68 8.09
CA GLY A 22 3.28 -2.14 7.60
C GLY A 22 2.41 -3.19 6.92
N GLU A 23 1.12 -2.92 6.86
CA GLU A 23 0.13 -3.77 6.19
C GLU A 23 -0.14 -3.23 4.79
N ILE A 24 -0.13 -4.13 3.78
CA ILE A 24 -0.39 -3.77 2.39
C ILE A 24 -1.75 -4.35 1.98
N TYR A 25 -2.60 -3.50 1.45
CA TYR A 25 -3.91 -3.84 0.92
C TYR A 25 -3.95 -3.52 -0.57
N MET A 26 -4.24 -4.51 -1.42
CA MET A 26 -4.21 -4.41 -2.88
C MET A 26 -5.59 -4.66 -3.47
N THR A 27 -5.83 -4.10 -4.64
CA THR A 27 -6.99 -4.40 -5.48
C THR A 27 -6.57 -4.48 -6.95
N GLU A 28 -7.17 -5.41 -7.68
CA GLU A 28 -6.89 -5.62 -9.08
C GLU A 28 -7.51 -4.52 -9.94
N VAL A 29 -6.75 -4.11 -10.95
CA VAL A 29 -7.22 -3.22 -12.02
C VAL A 29 -7.39 -4.00 -13.32
N ASN A 30 -6.60 -5.06 -13.51
CA ASN A 30 -6.64 -5.95 -14.67
C ASN A 30 -6.32 -5.24 -15.98
N ASN A 31 -5.25 -4.47 -16.00
CA ASN A 31 -4.68 -3.82 -17.17
C ASN A 31 -5.54 -2.74 -17.87
N LEU A 32 -6.82 -2.61 -17.50
CA LEU A 32 -7.72 -1.61 -18.12
C LEU A 32 -8.56 -0.90 -17.07
N TRP A 33 -8.18 0.32 -16.73
CA TRP A 33 -8.83 1.10 -15.69
C TRP A 33 -9.76 2.15 -16.27
N GLY A 34 -11.06 2.00 -16.07
CA GLY A 34 -12.05 2.98 -16.49
C GLY A 34 -12.01 4.24 -15.63
N LYS A 35 -12.19 5.41 -16.25
CA LYS A 35 -12.16 6.72 -15.58
C LYS A 35 -13.15 6.84 -14.43
N ASN A 36 -14.30 6.19 -14.54
CA ASN A 36 -15.33 6.19 -13.51
C ASN A 36 -15.29 4.97 -12.59
N ASP A 37 -14.35 4.05 -12.81
CA ASP A 37 -14.17 2.86 -12.01
C ASP A 37 -13.34 3.18 -10.76
N ALA A 38 -14.02 3.40 -9.64
CA ALA A 38 -13.36 3.61 -8.37
C ALA A 38 -12.89 2.30 -7.75
N LYS A 39 -11.60 2.11 -7.64
CA LYS A 39 -11.02 0.97 -6.91
C LYS A 39 -11.13 1.23 -5.41
N LYS A 40 -11.73 0.28 -4.69
CA LYS A 40 -12.04 0.41 -3.27
C LYS A 40 -11.16 -0.54 -2.47
N ILE A 41 -10.49 0.01 -1.47
CA ILE A 41 -9.59 -0.73 -0.60
C ILE A 41 -10.04 -0.49 0.83
N GLU A 42 -10.43 -1.55 1.52
CA GLU A 42 -10.88 -1.51 2.92
C GLU A 42 -9.77 -2.00 3.84
N PHE A 43 -9.63 -1.35 4.99
CA PHE A 43 -8.66 -1.69 6.01
C PHE A 43 -9.16 -1.29 7.39
N GLU A 44 -8.50 -1.79 8.43
CA GLU A 44 -8.85 -1.50 9.82
C GLU A 44 -7.71 -0.78 10.54
N ILE A 45 -8.04 0.28 11.25
CA ILE A 45 -7.11 0.98 12.15
C ILE A 45 -7.42 0.56 13.57
N LYS A 46 -6.47 -0.17 14.17
CA LYS A 46 -6.56 -0.67 15.56
C LYS A 46 -6.00 0.29 16.59
N ASP A 47 -5.12 1.19 16.14
CA ASP A 47 -4.50 2.23 16.98
C ASP A 47 -4.49 3.57 16.22
N SER A 48 -5.49 4.40 16.48
CA SER A 48 -5.63 5.74 15.90
C SER A 48 -4.85 6.81 16.67
N GLN A 49 -4.31 6.49 17.84
CA GLN A 49 -3.52 7.43 18.63
C GLN A 49 -2.13 7.62 17.99
N SER A 50 -1.58 6.56 17.43
CA SER A 50 -0.31 6.63 16.73
C SER A 50 -0.51 7.03 15.27
N PRO A 51 0.21 8.06 14.78
CA PRO A 51 0.14 8.47 13.39
C PRO A 51 0.69 7.37 12.47
N LYS A 52 0.20 7.33 11.23
CA LYS A 52 0.57 6.34 10.23
C LYS A 52 1.12 7.01 8.98
N ASN A 53 2.08 6.37 8.32
CA ASN A 53 2.43 6.71 6.95
C ASN A 53 1.51 5.95 6.00
N LEU A 54 0.92 6.67 5.06
CA LEU A 54 0.10 6.10 3.99
C LEU A 54 0.88 6.19 2.68
N ILE A 55 1.07 5.04 2.03
CA ILE A 55 1.89 4.89 0.84
C ILE A 55 1.07 4.16 -0.21
N PHE A 56 0.90 4.71 -1.40
CA PHE A 56 0.27 3.94 -2.48
C PHE A 56 1.25 2.96 -3.08
N VAL A 57 0.72 1.80 -3.45
CA VAL A 57 1.42 0.76 -4.20
C VAL A 57 0.83 0.75 -5.60
N VAL A 58 1.64 0.94 -6.62
CA VAL A 58 1.21 0.91 -8.01
C VAL A 58 1.99 -0.18 -8.73
N ARG A 59 1.29 -1.09 -9.38
CA ARG A 59 1.87 -2.09 -10.27
C ARG A 59 1.47 -1.78 -11.69
N ASN A 60 2.46 -1.47 -12.51
CA ASN A 60 2.26 -1.22 -13.93
C ASN A 60 3.06 -2.20 -14.79
N ASN A 61 2.59 -2.42 -16.01
CA ASN A 61 3.30 -3.20 -17.03
C ASN A 61 3.82 -2.29 -18.16
N ASN A 62 4.43 -2.90 -19.17
CA ASN A 62 5.02 -2.19 -20.31
C ASN A 62 3.99 -1.57 -21.27
N GLU A 63 2.70 -1.88 -21.13
CA GLU A 63 1.62 -1.23 -21.90
C GLU A 63 1.22 0.15 -21.36
N TYR A 64 1.69 0.52 -20.15
CA TYR A 64 1.42 1.82 -19.58
C TYR A 64 2.10 2.93 -20.40
N PRO A 65 1.34 3.84 -21.04
CA PRO A 65 1.91 4.72 -22.06
C PRO A 65 2.49 6.04 -21.55
N TYR A 66 2.44 6.28 -20.22
CA TYR A 66 2.83 7.56 -19.62
C TYR A 66 3.98 7.37 -18.63
N ASN A 67 4.73 8.45 -18.39
CA ASN A 67 5.75 8.47 -17.34
C ASN A 67 5.22 8.94 -15.98
N ASN A 68 3.96 9.40 -15.92
CA ASN A 68 3.30 9.89 -14.71
C ASN A 68 1.91 9.28 -14.53
N LEU A 69 1.40 9.34 -13.32
CA LEU A 69 0.05 8.91 -12.97
C LEU A 69 -0.63 9.98 -12.13
N PHE A 70 -1.81 10.44 -12.55
CA PHE A 70 -2.70 11.22 -11.70
C PHE A 70 -3.68 10.31 -10.99
N LEU A 71 -3.74 10.42 -9.67
CA LEU A 71 -4.67 9.70 -8.81
C LEU A 71 -5.59 10.68 -8.09
N ILE A 72 -6.87 10.33 -8.02
CA ILE A 72 -7.85 10.97 -7.15
C ILE A 72 -8.13 9.99 -6.02
N SER A 73 -7.74 10.35 -4.81
CA SER A 73 -7.88 9.52 -3.61
C SER A 73 -8.94 10.11 -2.68
N THR A 74 -9.86 9.27 -2.21
CA THR A 74 -10.85 9.65 -1.20
C THR A 74 -10.78 8.70 -0.04
N ILE A 75 -10.40 9.20 1.16
CA ILE A 75 -10.44 8.46 2.41
C ILE A 75 -11.84 8.60 3.02
N LYS A 76 -12.46 7.47 3.34
CA LYS A 76 -13.77 7.41 4.00
C LYS A 76 -13.66 6.64 5.31
N GLY A 77 -14.32 7.14 6.33
CA GLY A 77 -14.50 6.48 7.62
C GLY A 77 -15.85 5.76 7.71
N GLU A 78 -16.32 5.58 8.93
CA GLU A 78 -17.60 4.95 9.22
C GLU A 78 -18.76 5.59 8.45
N LYS A 79 -19.75 4.76 8.09
CA LYS A 79 -20.94 5.18 7.33
C LYS A 79 -20.60 5.90 6.02
N ASN A 80 -19.43 5.57 5.41
CA ASN A 80 -18.92 6.20 4.19
C ASN A 80 -18.70 7.72 4.28
N LYS A 81 -18.53 8.25 5.49
CA LYS A 81 -18.23 9.68 5.71
C LYS A 81 -16.87 10.00 5.04
N VAL A 82 -16.88 10.95 4.12
CA VAL A 82 -15.67 11.45 3.47
C VAL A 82 -14.84 12.22 4.51
N LEU A 83 -13.60 11.80 4.70
CA LEU A 83 -12.64 12.45 5.60
C LEU A 83 -11.68 13.35 4.80
N LYS A 84 -11.26 12.88 3.63
CA LYS A 84 -10.28 13.58 2.81
C LYS A 84 -10.44 13.18 1.35
N THR A 85 -10.30 14.15 0.44
CA THR A 85 -10.15 13.90 -1.00
C THR A 85 -8.95 14.70 -1.50
N ASP A 86 -8.06 14.05 -2.22
CA ASP A 86 -6.85 14.64 -2.79
C ASP A 86 -6.71 14.24 -4.25
N THR A 87 -6.17 15.15 -5.06
CA THR A 87 -5.68 14.87 -6.41
C THR A 87 -4.17 14.94 -6.39
N LEU A 88 -3.52 13.88 -6.83
CA LEU A 88 -2.08 13.66 -6.69
C LEU A 88 -1.47 13.31 -8.03
N GLN A 89 -0.23 13.71 -8.26
CA GLN A 89 0.56 13.32 -9.41
C GLN A 89 1.81 12.59 -8.94
N TYR A 90 2.08 11.44 -9.54
CA TYR A 90 3.27 10.64 -9.29
C TYR A 90 4.04 10.41 -10.58
N ILE A 91 5.35 10.46 -10.50
CA ILE A 91 6.24 10.11 -11.62
C ILE A 91 6.60 8.64 -11.48
N LEU A 92 6.29 7.84 -12.49
CA LEU A 92 6.52 6.40 -12.52
C LEU A 92 7.76 6.00 -13.30
N ALA A 93 8.19 6.85 -14.25
CA ALA A 93 9.35 6.58 -15.09
C ALA A 93 10.23 7.82 -15.26
N LYS A 94 11.52 7.58 -15.48
CA LYS A 94 12.52 8.59 -15.82
C LYS A 94 12.27 9.16 -17.23
N PRO A 95 12.87 10.29 -17.59
CA PRO A 95 12.75 10.86 -18.94
C PRO A 95 13.22 9.93 -20.07
N ASN A 96 14.13 8.98 -19.77
CA ASN A 96 14.62 7.97 -20.72
C ASN A 96 13.67 6.76 -20.86
N GLY A 97 12.52 6.76 -20.15
CA GLY A 97 11.55 5.67 -20.17
C GLY A 97 11.80 4.54 -19.18
N GLU A 98 12.88 4.58 -18.41
CA GLU A 98 13.16 3.59 -17.38
C GLU A 98 12.21 3.75 -16.19
N TRP A 99 11.56 2.67 -15.77
CA TRP A 99 10.65 2.67 -14.63
C TRP A 99 11.41 2.90 -13.31
N TYR A 100 10.85 3.73 -12.42
CA TYR A 100 11.34 3.84 -11.03
C TYR A 100 10.99 2.59 -10.23
N GLY A 101 9.89 1.93 -10.56
CA GLY A 101 9.48 0.68 -9.94
C GLY A 101 10.41 -0.47 -10.28
N SER A 102 10.43 -1.48 -9.43
CA SER A 102 11.18 -2.73 -9.61
C SER A 102 10.23 -3.92 -9.67
N GLY A 103 10.68 -5.02 -10.25
CA GLY A 103 9.89 -6.24 -10.33
C GLY A 103 10.48 -7.25 -11.30
N ILE A 104 9.93 -8.47 -11.29
CA ILE A 104 10.33 -9.55 -12.18
C ILE A 104 9.39 -9.55 -13.39
N GLY A 105 9.95 -9.68 -14.59
CA GLY A 105 9.18 -9.66 -15.85
C GLY A 105 8.68 -8.26 -16.19
N ASP A 106 7.52 -8.19 -16.79
CA ASP A 106 6.97 -6.93 -17.34
C ASP A 106 6.30 -6.05 -16.28
N VAL A 107 5.89 -6.61 -15.14
CA VAL A 107 5.23 -5.86 -14.08
C VAL A 107 6.26 -5.21 -13.16
N LYS A 108 6.11 -3.91 -12.95
CA LYS A 108 6.93 -3.11 -12.03
C LYS A 108 6.06 -2.58 -10.90
N GLU A 109 6.57 -2.68 -9.68
CA GLU A 109 5.94 -2.14 -8.48
C GLU A 109 6.69 -0.91 -8.01
N ILE A 110 5.96 0.16 -7.73
CA ILE A 110 6.48 1.38 -7.13
C ILE A 110 5.66 1.75 -5.90
N LEU A 111 6.36 2.17 -4.86
CA LEU A 111 5.78 2.73 -3.64
C LEU A 111 5.87 4.25 -3.73
N VAL A 112 4.73 4.93 -3.63
CA VAL A 112 4.66 6.39 -3.70
C VAL A 112 4.00 6.97 -2.47
N GLN A 113 4.67 7.94 -1.84
CA GLN A 113 4.18 8.54 -0.60
C GLN A 113 2.85 9.28 -0.81
N TYR A 114 1.86 8.97 0.04
CA TYR A 114 0.57 9.65 0.05
C TYR A 114 0.46 10.63 1.22
N LYS A 115 0.54 10.14 2.44
CA LYS A 115 0.49 10.97 3.66
C LYS A 115 1.59 10.54 4.62
N ASN A 116 2.27 11.53 5.18
CA ASN A 116 3.14 11.34 6.33
C ASN A 116 2.37 11.67 7.60
N GLU A 117 2.58 10.88 8.65
CA GLU A 117 2.05 11.12 9.98
C GLU A 117 0.53 11.38 10.02
N TYR A 118 -0.22 10.68 9.18
CA TYR A 118 -1.66 10.82 9.12
C TYR A 118 -2.30 10.25 10.41
N LYS A 119 -3.11 11.07 11.08
CA LYS A 119 -3.89 10.65 12.26
C LYS A 119 -5.31 10.33 11.84
N PHE A 120 -5.71 9.09 12.09
CA PHE A 120 -7.10 8.69 11.93
C PHE A 120 -7.92 9.18 13.13
N PRO A 121 -9.17 9.64 12.94
CA PRO A 121 -9.99 10.20 14.03
C PRO A 121 -10.38 9.19 15.11
N ALA A 122 -10.46 7.89 14.77
CA ALA A 122 -10.82 6.82 15.69
C ALA A 122 -10.30 5.48 15.21
N ASN A 123 -10.30 4.47 16.10
CA ASN A 123 -10.16 3.07 15.70
C ASN A 123 -11.37 2.63 14.91
N GLY A 124 -11.21 1.76 13.94
CA GLY A 124 -12.32 1.25 13.15
C GLY A 124 -11.97 0.98 11.70
N LYS A 125 -13.02 0.72 10.90
CA LYS A 125 -12.88 0.40 9.49
C LYS A 125 -12.87 1.66 8.64
N TYR A 126 -11.95 1.68 7.71
CA TYR A 126 -11.76 2.76 6.73
C TYR A 126 -11.75 2.20 5.32
N LYS A 127 -11.98 3.09 4.37
CA LYS A 127 -11.94 2.79 2.94
C LYS A 127 -11.18 3.90 2.23
N VAL A 128 -10.29 3.51 1.33
CA VAL A 128 -9.73 4.41 0.32
C VAL A 128 -10.35 4.06 -1.02
N GLU A 129 -10.91 5.06 -1.68
CA GLU A 129 -11.36 4.96 -3.07
C GLU A 129 -10.36 5.66 -3.96
N LEU A 130 -9.87 4.96 -4.98
CA LEU A 130 -8.88 5.46 -5.93
C LEU A 130 -9.49 5.49 -7.33
N LYS A 131 -9.33 6.62 -8.02
CA LYS A 131 -9.63 6.78 -9.45
C LYS A 131 -8.39 7.34 -10.14
N HIS A 132 -8.17 6.97 -11.41
CA HIS A 132 -7.17 7.69 -12.18
C HIS A 132 -7.69 9.06 -12.62
N GLY A 133 -6.82 10.08 -12.58
CA GLY A 133 -7.10 11.43 -13.04
C GLY A 133 -6.53 11.73 -14.43
N MET A 134 -6.15 10.68 -15.18
CA MET A 134 -5.63 10.81 -16.53
C MET A 134 -6.71 11.28 -17.50
N ARG A 135 -6.33 11.92 -18.62
CA ARG A 135 -7.28 12.47 -19.61
C ARG A 135 -7.96 11.40 -20.48
N THR A 136 -7.47 10.17 -20.45
CA THR A 136 -8.07 9.03 -21.18
C THR A 136 -9.26 8.45 -20.41
N ASP A 137 -10.25 7.91 -21.09
CA ASP A 137 -11.38 7.23 -20.47
C ASP A 137 -11.03 5.81 -20.00
N GLN A 138 -10.10 5.17 -20.69
CA GLN A 138 -9.57 3.86 -20.38
C GLN A 138 -8.05 3.94 -20.24
N LEU A 139 -7.54 3.70 -19.06
CA LEU A 139 -6.11 3.71 -18.77
C LEU A 139 -5.58 2.29 -18.83
N LYS A 140 -4.66 2.03 -19.77
CA LYS A 140 -3.99 0.75 -19.92
C LYS A 140 -2.75 0.66 -19.04
N GLY A 141 -2.32 -0.56 -18.74
CA GLY A 141 -1.01 -0.85 -18.19
C GLY A 141 -0.93 -0.73 -16.67
N ILE A 142 -2.02 -0.51 -15.96
CA ILE A 142 -2.07 -0.68 -14.51
C ILE A 142 -2.66 -2.05 -14.19
N GLU A 143 -1.89 -2.90 -13.50
CA GLU A 143 -2.29 -4.25 -13.11
C GLU A 143 -3.00 -4.24 -11.77
N ASP A 144 -2.37 -3.63 -10.77
CA ASP A 144 -2.88 -3.52 -9.41
C ASP A 144 -2.63 -2.14 -8.83
N ILE A 145 -3.47 -1.76 -7.88
CA ILE A 145 -3.25 -0.59 -7.05
C ILE A 145 -3.54 -0.91 -5.59
N GLY A 146 -2.80 -0.29 -4.69
CA GLY A 146 -2.94 -0.58 -3.27
C GLY A 146 -2.56 0.57 -2.37
N ILE A 147 -2.71 0.31 -1.07
CA ILE A 147 -2.22 1.17 -0.01
C ILE A 147 -1.44 0.35 1.01
N LYS A 148 -0.27 0.85 1.38
CA LYS A 148 0.52 0.36 2.51
C LYS A 148 0.33 1.32 3.68
N ILE A 149 0.06 0.77 4.86
CA ILE A 149 -0.13 1.51 6.09
C ILE A 149 0.99 1.13 7.04
N GLU A 150 1.88 2.07 7.31
CA GLU A 150 3.03 1.85 8.19
C GLU A 150 2.83 2.54 9.53
N ASN A 151 3.17 1.83 10.60
CA ASN A 151 3.34 2.45 11.90
C ASN A 151 4.63 3.26 11.92
N ILE A 152 4.57 4.49 12.41
CA ILE A 152 5.76 5.28 12.58
C ILE A 152 6.50 4.74 13.80
N LYS A 153 7.74 4.27 13.60
CA LYS A 153 8.62 3.91 14.71
C LYS A 153 8.97 5.19 15.46
N THR A 154 8.40 5.38 16.63
CA THR A 154 8.86 6.43 17.55
C THR A 154 10.25 6.01 18.02
N THR A 155 11.27 6.60 17.42
CA THR A 155 12.62 6.52 18.00
C THR A 155 12.56 7.33 19.28
N THR A 156 12.37 6.65 20.42
CA THR A 156 12.58 7.28 21.73
C THR A 156 14.07 7.65 21.81
N PRO A 157 14.40 8.90 22.13
CA PRO A 157 15.79 9.35 22.25
C PRO A 157 16.50 8.63 23.38
#